data_812a1f0acf51639b12c306bca6b891a4
#
_entry.id   812a1f0acf51639b12c306bca6b891a4
#
_cell.length_a   1.000
_cell.length_b   1.000
_cell.length_c   1.000
_cell.angle_alpha   90.00
_cell.angle_beta   90.00
_cell.angle_gamma   90.00
#
_symmetry.space_group_name_H-M   'P 1'
#
loop_
_entity.id
_entity.type
_entity.pdbx_description
1 polymer ?
#
loop_
_entity_poly.entity_id
_entity_poly.type
_entity_poly.pdbx_seq_one_letter_code
_entity_poly.pdbx_strand_id
1 'polypeptide(L)'
;MERFLKGLSVLLGVVLLVNVIYTAFTENLNVGVIPLILVSAFLIFNGFYFKKNKKKYSAVVSVLFLAGISIFVALGLYGNRDTSDYKENAVIVLGCGIRGEEVSDKLANRLDEAVLYHKKNPDALIVVSGGQGPQESITEAQAMERYLTEKGVNPEVIIKEEKSTSTEENFLYSKEILDERFSEEYSVAFITNDYHIFRAEKIAQQQGINVTHIGAPVRWYTAPINYSREILAIISFFVL
;
A
#
# COMPACT_ATOMS: atom_id res chain seq x y z
N MET A 1 -5.12 -25.79 29.37
CA MET A 1 -4.43 -25.40 28.13
C MET A 1 -5.32 -25.56 26.89
N GLU A 2 -5.91 -26.71 26.58
CA GLU A 2 -6.76 -26.92 25.38
C GLU A 2 -7.99 -26.01 25.31
N ARG A 3 -8.76 -25.88 26.42
CA ARG A 3 -9.91 -24.94 26.46
C ARG A 3 -9.52 -23.50 26.24
N PHE A 4 -8.37 -23.10 26.77
CA PHE A 4 -7.83 -21.74 26.56
C PHE A 4 -7.49 -21.49 25.08
N LEU A 5 -6.77 -22.44 24.43
CA LEU A 5 -6.43 -22.32 22.99
C LEU A 5 -7.67 -22.28 22.09
N LYS A 6 -8.71 -23.06 22.41
CA LYS A 6 -10.01 -23.01 21.71
C LYS A 6 -10.67 -21.64 21.85
N GLY A 7 -10.75 -21.15 23.08
CA GLY A 7 -11.32 -19.81 23.34
C GLY A 7 -10.56 -18.71 22.62
N LEU A 8 -9.22 -18.75 22.65
CA LEU A 8 -8.37 -17.80 21.95
C LEU A 8 -8.58 -17.84 20.43
N SER A 9 -8.68 -19.05 19.83
CA SER A 9 -8.94 -19.19 18.40
C SER A 9 -10.28 -18.57 17.99
N VAL A 10 -11.35 -18.83 18.76
CA VAL A 10 -12.67 -18.21 18.50
C VAL A 10 -12.60 -16.70 18.64
N LEU A 11 -11.97 -16.20 19.71
CA LEU A 11 -11.84 -14.76 19.95
C LEU A 11 -11.11 -14.06 18.79
N LEU A 12 -9.97 -14.59 18.36
CA LEU A 12 -9.20 -14.04 17.24
C LEU A 12 -10.00 -14.07 15.94
N GLY A 13 -10.73 -15.16 15.66
CA GLY A 13 -11.59 -15.25 14.49
C GLY A 13 -12.73 -14.22 14.50
N VAL A 14 -13.37 -14.02 15.66
CA VAL A 14 -14.44 -13.03 15.82
C VAL A 14 -13.88 -11.60 15.67
N VAL A 15 -12.75 -11.29 16.31
CA VAL A 15 -12.11 -9.96 16.18
C VAL A 15 -11.76 -9.66 14.74
N LEU A 16 -11.20 -10.64 14.00
CA LEU A 16 -10.88 -10.47 12.59
C LEU A 16 -12.15 -10.27 11.75
N LEU A 17 -13.21 -11.02 12.01
CA LEU A 17 -14.49 -10.87 11.30
C LEU A 17 -15.12 -9.49 11.55
N VAL A 18 -15.10 -9.00 12.79
CA VAL A 18 -15.58 -7.65 13.13
C VAL A 18 -14.75 -6.59 12.42
N ASN A 19 -13.41 -6.76 12.35
CA ASN A 19 -12.56 -5.84 11.61
C ASN A 19 -12.90 -5.83 10.10
N VAL A 20 -13.13 -7.00 9.49
CA VAL A 20 -13.53 -7.10 8.08
C VAL A 20 -14.87 -6.41 7.83
N ILE A 21 -15.86 -6.63 8.71
CA ILE A 21 -17.17 -5.98 8.60
C ILE A 21 -17.03 -4.46 8.74
N TYR A 22 -16.30 -3.98 9.75
CA TYR A 22 -16.07 -2.57 9.97
C TYR A 22 -15.38 -1.88 8.77
N THR A 23 -14.30 -2.49 8.25
CA THR A 23 -13.59 -1.96 7.09
C THR A 23 -14.43 -2.00 5.81
N ALA A 24 -15.35 -2.96 5.68
CA ALA A 24 -16.29 -3.03 4.56
C ALA A 24 -17.27 -1.84 4.52
N PHE A 25 -17.59 -1.25 5.67
CA PHE A 25 -18.47 -0.07 5.77
C PHE A 25 -17.72 1.26 5.69
N THR A 26 -16.44 1.29 6.04
CA THR A 26 -15.66 2.54 6.13
C THR A 26 -14.72 2.76 4.95
N GLU A 27 -14.37 1.69 4.24
CA GLU A 27 -13.44 1.70 3.11
C GLU A 27 -14.07 1.10 1.86
N ASN A 28 -13.45 1.29 0.70
CA ASN A 28 -13.86 0.56 -0.50
C ASN A 28 -13.55 -0.93 -0.37
N LEU A 29 -14.56 -1.77 -0.59
CA LEU A 29 -14.39 -3.22 -0.62
C LEU A 29 -13.37 -3.62 -1.69
N ASN A 30 -12.42 -4.47 -1.30
CA ASN A 30 -11.43 -5.03 -2.23
C ASN A 30 -11.26 -6.54 -2.00
N VAL A 31 -10.54 -7.20 -2.91
CA VAL A 31 -10.33 -8.66 -2.88
C VAL A 31 -9.63 -9.17 -1.61
N GLY A 32 -8.96 -8.31 -0.85
CA GLY A 32 -8.32 -8.65 0.43
C GLY A 32 -9.31 -9.11 1.52
N VAL A 33 -10.60 -8.82 1.36
CA VAL A 33 -11.67 -9.30 2.25
C VAL A 33 -11.76 -10.81 2.23
N ILE A 34 -11.60 -11.45 1.07
CA ILE A 34 -11.84 -12.89 0.88
C ILE A 34 -10.91 -13.75 1.75
N PRO A 35 -9.57 -13.61 1.70
CA PRO A 35 -8.68 -14.37 2.58
C PRO A 35 -8.98 -14.15 4.06
N LEU A 36 -9.30 -12.92 4.47
CA LEU A 36 -9.58 -12.60 5.87
C LEU A 36 -10.86 -13.27 6.38
N ILE A 37 -11.92 -13.32 5.56
CA ILE A 37 -13.15 -14.06 5.89
C ILE A 37 -12.83 -15.56 6.02
N LEU A 38 -12.06 -16.15 5.11
CA LEU A 38 -11.68 -17.56 5.16
C LEU A 38 -10.86 -17.88 6.41
N VAL A 39 -9.87 -17.02 6.75
CA VAL A 39 -9.07 -17.17 7.99
C VAL A 39 -9.95 -17.03 9.23
N SER A 40 -10.86 -16.05 9.27
CA SER A 40 -11.78 -15.85 10.37
C SER A 40 -12.70 -17.04 10.58
N ALA A 41 -13.37 -17.51 9.52
CA ALA A 41 -14.23 -18.68 9.55
C ALA A 41 -13.46 -19.94 10.00
N PHE A 42 -12.24 -20.12 9.49
CA PHE A 42 -11.36 -21.20 9.88
C PHE A 42 -11.00 -21.16 11.38
N LEU A 43 -10.62 -19.99 11.92
CA LEU A 43 -10.29 -19.83 13.34
C LEU A 43 -11.47 -20.14 14.24
N ILE A 44 -12.67 -19.65 13.89
CA ILE A 44 -13.91 -19.92 14.61
C ILE A 44 -14.24 -21.40 14.58
N PHE A 45 -14.23 -22.03 13.37
CA PHE A 45 -14.51 -23.44 13.20
C PHE A 45 -13.55 -24.31 14.02
N ASN A 46 -12.24 -24.04 14.00
CA ASN A 46 -11.26 -24.78 14.79
C ASN A 46 -11.51 -24.65 16.30
N GLY A 47 -11.89 -23.49 16.78
CA GLY A 47 -12.19 -23.30 18.19
C GLY A 47 -13.35 -24.16 18.68
N PHE A 48 -14.38 -24.40 17.85
CA PHE A 48 -15.53 -25.24 18.22
C PHE A 48 -15.28 -26.74 17.98
N TYR A 49 -14.64 -27.11 16.88
CA TYR A 49 -14.57 -28.51 16.42
C TYR A 49 -13.20 -29.18 16.62
N PHE A 50 -12.24 -28.49 17.22
CA PHE A 50 -10.92 -29.09 17.48
C PHE A 50 -11.00 -30.32 18.38
N LYS A 51 -10.65 -31.50 17.83
CA LYS A 51 -10.52 -32.76 18.57
C LYS A 51 -9.05 -33.10 18.76
N LYS A 52 -8.67 -33.55 20.00
CA LYS A 52 -7.31 -33.88 20.45
C LYS A 52 -6.54 -34.86 19.53
N ASN A 53 -7.26 -35.69 18.78
CA ASN A 53 -6.66 -36.73 17.92
C ASN A 53 -6.16 -36.23 16.55
N LYS A 54 -6.28 -34.94 16.23
CA LYS A 54 -5.83 -34.36 14.94
C LYS A 54 -4.56 -33.51 15.07
N LYS A 55 -3.58 -33.95 15.88
CA LYS A 55 -2.31 -33.23 16.10
C LYS A 55 -1.58 -32.84 14.81
N LYS A 56 -1.53 -33.74 13.80
CA LYS A 56 -0.88 -33.49 12.52
C LYS A 56 -1.59 -32.35 11.73
N TYR A 57 -2.92 -32.34 11.70
CA TYR A 57 -3.70 -31.33 11.04
C TYR A 57 -3.51 -29.96 11.70
N SER A 58 -3.58 -29.93 13.04
CA SER A 58 -3.33 -28.71 13.80
C SER A 58 -1.93 -28.13 13.56
N ALA A 59 -0.91 -28.99 13.48
CA ALA A 59 0.46 -28.55 13.23
C ALA A 59 0.61 -27.90 11.83
N VAL A 60 0.09 -28.54 10.79
CA VAL A 60 0.12 -28.00 9.42
C VAL A 60 -0.55 -26.63 9.34
N VAL A 61 -1.73 -26.52 9.93
CA VAL A 61 -2.49 -25.27 9.95
C VAL A 61 -1.76 -24.17 10.73
N SER A 62 -1.17 -24.51 11.88
CA SER A 62 -0.36 -23.55 12.65
C SER A 62 0.85 -23.06 11.84
N VAL A 63 1.50 -23.96 11.10
CA VAL A 63 2.64 -23.57 10.23
C VAL A 63 2.18 -22.62 9.12
N LEU A 64 1.07 -22.92 8.44
CA LEU A 64 0.54 -22.03 7.39
C LEU A 64 0.11 -20.65 7.94
N PHE A 65 -0.50 -20.64 9.11
CA PHE A 65 -0.89 -19.40 9.78
C PHE A 65 0.32 -18.57 10.20
N LEU A 66 1.35 -19.20 10.78
CA LEU A 66 2.60 -18.53 11.14
C LEU A 66 3.33 -18.03 9.89
N ALA A 67 3.35 -18.78 8.81
CA ALA A 67 3.92 -18.34 7.54
C ALA A 67 3.18 -17.09 6.99
N GLY A 68 1.85 -17.08 7.03
CA GLY A 68 1.05 -15.91 6.64
C GLY A 68 1.36 -14.67 7.50
N ILE A 69 1.44 -14.82 8.83
CA ILE A 69 1.83 -13.74 9.73
C ILE A 69 3.26 -13.27 9.44
N SER A 70 4.18 -14.19 9.17
CA SER A 70 5.58 -13.84 8.88
C SER A 70 5.69 -13.00 7.59
N ILE A 71 4.94 -13.34 6.55
CA ILE A 71 4.87 -12.54 5.31
C ILE A 71 4.30 -11.15 5.59
N PHE A 72 3.19 -11.08 6.34
CA PHE A 72 2.57 -9.80 6.73
C PHE A 72 3.57 -8.91 7.49
N VAL A 73 4.25 -9.46 8.49
CA VAL A 73 5.27 -8.73 9.26
C VAL A 73 6.46 -8.32 8.39
N ALA A 74 6.94 -9.21 7.52
CA ALA A 74 8.06 -8.91 6.63
C ALA A 74 7.74 -7.75 5.67
N LEU A 75 6.55 -7.75 5.06
CA LEU A 75 6.09 -6.66 4.20
C LEU A 75 5.95 -5.35 4.99
N GLY A 76 5.41 -5.41 6.22
CA GLY A 76 5.29 -4.24 7.08
C GLY A 76 6.65 -3.66 7.48
N LEU A 77 7.60 -4.50 7.89
CA LEU A 77 8.96 -4.07 8.22
C LEU A 77 9.68 -3.49 6.99
N TYR A 78 9.46 -4.09 5.82
CA TYR A 78 10.04 -3.60 4.58
C TYR A 78 9.45 -2.24 4.18
N GLY A 79 8.14 -2.11 4.18
CA GLY A 79 7.44 -0.89 3.75
C GLY A 79 7.59 0.30 4.71
N ASN A 80 7.85 0.03 6.00
CA ASN A 80 8.12 1.09 6.99
C ASN A 80 9.61 1.49 7.05
N ARG A 81 10.48 0.84 6.26
CA ARG A 81 11.87 1.23 6.16
C ARG A 81 12.02 2.33 5.12
N ASP A 82 12.28 3.55 5.56
CA ASP A 82 12.68 4.64 4.67
C ASP A 82 14.10 4.36 4.11
N THR A 83 14.22 4.34 2.77
CA THR A 83 15.51 4.14 2.08
C THR A 83 16.01 5.39 1.36
N SER A 84 15.22 6.48 1.36
CA SER A 84 15.61 7.78 0.82
C SER A 84 16.72 8.42 1.65
N ASP A 85 17.68 9.02 1.00
CA ASP A 85 18.69 9.87 1.63
C ASP A 85 18.34 11.36 1.54
N TYR A 86 17.17 11.69 0.97
CA TYR A 86 16.65 13.04 0.75
C TYR A 86 17.57 13.93 -0.10
N LYS A 87 18.27 13.32 -1.08
CA LYS A 87 19.12 14.01 -2.06
C LYS A 87 18.75 13.67 -3.49
N GLU A 88 17.70 12.89 -3.66
CA GLU A 88 17.22 12.52 -4.98
C GLU A 88 16.78 13.77 -5.76
N ASN A 89 16.97 13.73 -7.09
CA ASN A 89 16.59 14.80 -7.99
C ASN A 89 15.07 14.96 -8.11
N ALA A 90 14.33 13.86 -7.92
CA ALA A 90 12.88 13.84 -7.97
C ALA A 90 12.27 12.85 -6.99
N VAL A 91 11.01 13.08 -6.63
CA VAL A 91 10.17 12.12 -5.91
C VAL A 91 8.86 11.91 -6.65
N ILE A 92 8.49 10.64 -6.88
CA ILE A 92 7.22 10.26 -7.51
C ILE A 92 6.23 9.90 -6.40
N VAL A 93 5.09 10.60 -6.34
CA VAL A 93 3.99 10.28 -5.44
C VAL A 93 2.94 9.50 -6.22
N LEU A 94 2.77 8.22 -5.87
CA LEU A 94 1.80 7.35 -6.55
C LEU A 94 0.37 7.65 -6.09
N GLY A 95 -0.56 7.76 -7.03
CA GLY A 95 -1.98 7.86 -6.78
C GLY A 95 -2.58 6.58 -6.18
N CYS A 96 -3.75 6.69 -5.55
CA CYS A 96 -4.49 5.54 -5.01
C CYS A 96 -6.00 5.76 -4.90
N GLY A 97 -6.53 6.69 -5.68
CA GLY A 97 -7.94 7.01 -5.74
C GLY A 97 -8.35 8.24 -4.94
N ILE A 98 -9.28 8.98 -5.49
CA ILE A 98 -9.94 10.12 -4.86
C ILE A 98 -11.46 9.85 -4.77
N ARG A 99 -12.19 10.70 -4.07
CA ARG A 99 -13.65 10.67 -3.99
C ARG A 99 -14.22 11.99 -4.52
N GLY A 100 -14.76 11.95 -5.73
CA GLY A 100 -15.12 13.18 -6.43
C GLY A 100 -13.87 14.01 -6.73
N GLU A 101 -13.62 15.06 -5.96
CA GLU A 101 -12.42 15.90 -6.04
C GLU A 101 -11.52 15.80 -4.80
N GLU A 102 -11.96 15.06 -3.76
CA GLU A 102 -11.27 15.00 -2.48
C GLU A 102 -10.31 13.82 -2.41
N VAL A 103 -9.11 14.06 -1.89
CA VAL A 103 -8.12 13.02 -1.66
C VAL A 103 -8.61 12.02 -0.61
N SER A 104 -8.41 10.73 -0.85
CA SER A 104 -8.69 9.71 0.14
C SER A 104 -7.70 9.79 1.31
N ASP A 105 -8.05 9.26 2.50
CA ASP A 105 -7.14 9.22 3.65
C ASP A 105 -5.78 8.57 3.31
N LYS A 106 -5.79 7.54 2.47
CA LYS A 106 -4.57 6.85 2.03
C LYS A 106 -3.71 7.74 1.16
N LEU A 107 -4.34 8.50 0.27
CA LEU A 107 -3.65 9.45 -0.60
C LEU A 107 -3.14 10.64 0.21
N ALA A 108 -3.94 11.17 1.13
CA ALA A 108 -3.52 12.25 2.03
C ALA A 108 -2.26 11.87 2.83
N ASN A 109 -2.17 10.65 3.36
CA ASN A 109 -0.97 10.19 4.07
C ASN A 109 0.27 10.16 3.16
N ARG A 110 0.14 9.76 1.87
CA ARG A 110 1.25 9.85 0.90
C ARG A 110 1.68 11.29 0.65
N LEU A 111 0.71 12.19 0.52
CA LEU A 111 0.97 13.61 0.28
C LEU A 111 1.58 14.30 1.51
N ASP A 112 1.18 13.91 2.72
CA ASP A 112 1.83 14.40 3.95
C ASP A 112 3.30 13.96 4.00
N GLU A 113 3.64 12.71 3.60
CA GLU A 113 5.05 12.29 3.45
C GLU A 113 5.77 13.07 2.35
N ALA A 114 5.10 13.43 1.25
CA ALA A 114 5.68 14.28 0.20
C ALA A 114 5.98 15.70 0.72
N VAL A 115 5.11 16.26 1.54
CA VAL A 115 5.37 17.55 2.24
C VAL A 115 6.59 17.44 3.16
N LEU A 116 6.72 16.33 3.91
CA LEU A 116 7.88 16.09 4.79
C LEU A 116 9.16 15.91 3.97
N TYR A 117 9.07 15.20 2.83
CA TYR A 117 10.18 15.05 1.90
C TYR A 117 10.64 16.40 1.37
N HIS A 118 9.71 17.23 0.84
CA HIS A 118 10.00 18.55 0.31
C HIS A 118 10.67 19.49 1.33
N LYS A 119 10.29 19.41 2.61
CA LYS A 119 10.95 20.17 3.67
C LYS A 119 12.42 19.79 3.87
N LYS A 120 12.78 18.54 3.59
CA LYS A 120 14.16 18.04 3.72
C LYS A 120 14.96 18.19 2.43
N ASN A 121 14.29 18.17 1.28
CA ASN A 121 14.87 18.33 -0.06
C ASN A 121 13.99 19.27 -0.90
N PRO A 122 14.09 20.60 -0.70
CA PRO A 122 13.22 21.57 -1.38
C PRO A 122 13.52 21.73 -2.87
N ASP A 123 14.68 21.29 -3.34
CA ASP A 123 15.11 21.40 -4.73
C ASP A 123 14.63 20.23 -5.60
N ALA A 124 14.16 19.14 -5.00
CA ALA A 124 13.66 17.98 -5.73
C ALA A 124 12.34 18.29 -6.43
N LEU A 125 12.19 17.80 -7.66
CA LEU A 125 10.90 17.82 -8.36
C LEU A 125 9.95 16.79 -7.71
N ILE A 126 8.67 17.14 -7.62
CA ILE A 126 7.62 16.25 -7.11
C ILE A 126 6.72 15.88 -8.30
N VAL A 127 6.82 14.65 -8.77
CA VAL A 127 5.90 14.13 -9.79
C VAL A 127 4.71 13.50 -9.07
N VAL A 128 3.53 14.09 -9.20
CA VAL A 128 2.28 13.51 -8.72
C VAL A 128 1.64 12.74 -9.86
N SER A 129 1.55 11.41 -9.71
CA SER A 129 1.16 10.52 -10.81
C SER A 129 -0.14 9.79 -10.49
N GLY A 130 -1.15 10.03 -11.34
CA GLY A 130 -2.47 9.40 -11.24
C GLY A 130 -3.48 10.05 -12.19
N GLY A 131 -4.05 9.24 -13.07
CA GLY A 131 -5.09 9.65 -14.00
C GLY A 131 -6.46 9.79 -13.33
N GLN A 132 -7.52 9.71 -14.12
CA GLN A 132 -8.89 9.86 -13.65
C GLN A 132 -9.62 8.50 -13.64
N GLY A 133 -10.03 8.06 -12.46
CA GLY A 133 -10.85 6.87 -12.31
C GLY A 133 -12.33 7.10 -12.67
N PRO A 134 -13.12 6.02 -12.84
CA PRO A 134 -14.51 6.11 -13.32
C PRO A 134 -15.47 6.90 -12.39
N GLN A 135 -15.11 7.07 -11.12
CA GLN A 135 -15.94 7.75 -10.11
C GLN A 135 -15.33 9.10 -9.69
N GLU A 136 -14.36 9.59 -10.44
CA GLU A 136 -13.60 10.79 -10.12
C GLU A 136 -14.00 11.94 -11.05
N SER A 137 -14.10 13.14 -10.52
CA SER A 137 -14.48 14.35 -11.29
C SER A 137 -13.27 15.04 -11.92
N ILE A 138 -12.08 14.81 -11.34
CA ILE A 138 -10.79 15.32 -11.79
C ILE A 138 -9.76 14.18 -11.75
N THR A 139 -8.55 14.40 -12.29
CA THR A 139 -7.47 13.44 -12.16
C THR A 139 -6.95 13.36 -10.73
N GLU A 140 -6.42 12.22 -10.32
CA GLU A 140 -5.77 12.11 -9.01
C GLU A 140 -4.60 13.11 -8.92
N ALA A 141 -3.83 13.29 -10.01
CA ALA A 141 -2.72 14.24 -10.06
C ALA A 141 -3.16 15.69 -9.80
N GLN A 142 -4.33 16.12 -10.30
CA GLN A 142 -4.89 17.44 -10.01
C GLN A 142 -5.25 17.60 -8.53
N ALA A 143 -5.88 16.58 -7.95
CA ALA A 143 -6.22 16.60 -6.53
C ALA A 143 -4.97 16.62 -5.65
N MET A 144 -3.92 15.87 -6.04
CA MET A 144 -2.64 15.83 -5.33
C MET A 144 -1.90 17.18 -5.39
N GLU A 145 -1.83 17.81 -6.57
CA GLU A 145 -1.23 19.15 -6.72
C GLU A 145 -1.93 20.18 -5.84
N ARG A 146 -3.29 20.18 -5.85
CA ARG A 146 -4.09 21.08 -5.00
C ARG A 146 -3.76 20.89 -3.53
N TYR A 147 -3.74 19.64 -3.07
CA TYR A 147 -3.41 19.31 -1.68
C TYR A 147 -2.01 19.77 -1.26
N LEU A 148 -1.00 19.50 -2.09
CA LEU A 148 0.38 19.90 -1.81
C LEU A 148 0.53 21.43 -1.78
N THR A 149 -0.12 22.12 -2.70
CA THR A 149 -0.11 23.60 -2.76
C THR A 149 -0.78 24.20 -1.52
N GLU A 150 -1.91 23.65 -1.06
CA GLU A 150 -2.57 24.07 0.17
C GLU A 150 -1.69 23.83 1.42
N LYS A 151 -0.81 22.85 1.37
CA LYS A 151 0.19 22.58 2.44
C LYS A 151 1.46 23.42 2.31
N GLY A 152 1.54 24.32 1.32
CA GLY A 152 2.62 25.28 1.15
C GLY A 152 3.79 24.78 0.30
N VAL A 153 3.63 23.70 -0.47
CA VAL A 153 4.61 23.29 -1.47
C VAL A 153 4.50 24.24 -2.68
N ASN A 154 5.66 24.72 -3.18
CA ASN A 154 5.68 25.59 -4.36
C ASN A 154 5.17 24.83 -5.59
N PRO A 155 4.11 25.31 -6.29
CA PRO A 155 3.61 24.68 -7.51
C PRO A 155 4.64 24.50 -8.63
N GLU A 156 5.69 25.32 -8.67
CA GLU A 156 6.74 25.24 -9.70
C GLU A 156 7.58 23.95 -9.62
N VAL A 157 7.64 23.31 -8.45
CA VAL A 157 8.34 22.02 -8.29
C VAL A 157 7.40 20.82 -8.45
N ILE A 158 6.09 21.04 -8.63
CA ILE A 158 5.10 19.98 -8.78
C ILE A 158 4.84 19.73 -10.27
N ILE A 159 5.00 18.49 -10.70
CA ILE A 159 4.70 18.06 -12.07
C ILE A 159 3.56 17.03 -12.01
N LYS A 160 2.52 17.27 -12.81
CA LYS A 160 1.38 16.34 -12.90
C LYS A 160 1.59 15.32 -14.01
N GLU A 161 1.43 14.05 -13.66
CA GLU A 161 1.23 12.96 -14.60
C GLU A 161 -0.24 12.50 -14.47
N GLU A 162 -1.04 12.71 -15.51
CA GLU A 162 -2.50 12.66 -15.47
C GLU A 162 -3.09 11.52 -16.31
N LYS A 163 -2.26 10.63 -16.88
CA LYS A 163 -2.70 9.61 -17.85
C LYS A 163 -2.76 8.22 -17.28
N SER A 164 -1.97 7.94 -16.26
CA SER A 164 -1.78 6.60 -15.70
C SER A 164 -3.06 6.02 -15.08
N THR A 165 -3.27 4.73 -15.29
CA THR A 165 -4.38 3.94 -14.75
C THR A 165 -3.91 2.73 -13.95
N SER A 166 -2.61 2.52 -13.88
CA SER A 166 -1.96 1.43 -13.14
C SER A 166 -0.63 1.87 -12.52
N THR A 167 -0.10 1.07 -11.60
CA THR A 167 1.20 1.36 -10.98
C THR A 167 2.34 1.29 -12.01
N GLU A 168 2.24 0.41 -12.99
CA GLU A 168 3.17 0.29 -14.10
C GLU A 168 3.21 1.58 -14.93
N GLU A 169 2.03 2.10 -15.27
CA GLU A 169 1.90 3.36 -16.02
C GLU A 169 2.32 4.57 -15.20
N ASN A 170 2.06 4.58 -13.87
CA ASN A 170 2.56 5.64 -13.00
C ASN A 170 4.08 5.78 -13.12
N PHE A 171 4.83 4.68 -13.04
CA PHE A 171 6.29 4.74 -13.17
C PHE A 171 6.73 5.02 -14.60
N LEU A 172 6.10 4.40 -15.61
CA LEU A 172 6.44 4.57 -17.01
C LEU A 172 6.31 6.05 -17.42
N TYR A 173 5.14 6.66 -17.20
CA TYR A 173 4.89 8.04 -17.63
C TYR A 173 5.64 9.06 -16.76
N SER A 174 5.82 8.78 -15.47
CA SER A 174 6.68 9.62 -14.63
C SER A 174 8.13 9.59 -15.11
N LYS A 175 8.61 8.42 -15.53
CA LYS A 175 9.96 8.28 -16.10
C LYS A 175 10.10 9.08 -17.39
N GLU A 176 9.14 9.00 -18.32
CA GLU A 176 9.15 9.78 -19.57
C GLU A 176 9.27 11.29 -19.28
N ILE A 177 8.49 11.79 -18.31
CA ILE A 177 8.54 13.19 -17.88
C ILE A 177 9.92 13.56 -17.31
N LEU A 178 10.50 12.68 -16.49
CA LEU A 178 11.80 12.94 -15.87
C LEU A 178 12.95 12.82 -16.88
N ASP A 179 12.88 11.88 -17.84
CA ASP A 179 13.85 11.75 -18.93
C ASP A 179 13.86 12.99 -19.85
N GLU A 180 12.71 13.63 -20.07
CA GLU A 180 12.63 14.90 -20.81
C GLU A 180 13.18 16.09 -20.00
N ARG A 181 13.05 16.03 -18.65
CA ARG A 181 13.45 17.13 -17.77
C ARG A 181 14.93 17.14 -17.42
N PHE A 182 15.53 15.95 -17.27
CA PHE A 182 16.93 15.80 -16.93
C PHE A 182 17.73 15.31 -18.13
N SER A 183 18.79 16.05 -18.46
CA SER A 183 19.70 15.70 -19.59
C SER A 183 20.78 14.69 -19.17
N GLU A 184 20.95 14.45 -17.87
CA GLU A 184 21.94 13.58 -17.25
C GLU A 184 21.27 12.52 -16.38
N GLU A 185 22.05 11.57 -15.87
CA GLU A 185 21.57 10.58 -14.90
C GLU A 185 21.00 11.28 -13.67
N TYR A 186 19.82 10.83 -13.22
CA TYR A 186 19.12 11.38 -12.08
C TYR A 186 18.68 10.28 -11.11
N SER A 187 18.54 10.66 -9.84
CA SER A 187 18.06 9.76 -8.77
C SER A 187 16.62 10.06 -8.43
N VAL A 188 15.86 9.02 -8.10
CA VAL A 188 14.42 9.10 -7.84
C VAL A 188 14.05 8.38 -6.54
N ALA A 189 13.29 9.07 -5.69
CA ALA A 189 12.53 8.42 -4.64
C ALA A 189 11.07 8.20 -5.11
N PHE A 190 10.36 7.27 -4.49
CA PHE A 190 8.91 7.23 -4.62
C PHE A 190 8.21 7.11 -3.26
N ILE A 191 6.98 7.60 -3.22
CA ILE A 191 6.11 7.57 -2.03
C ILE A 191 4.86 6.79 -2.36
N THR A 192 4.58 5.77 -1.55
CA THR A 192 3.33 5.03 -1.57
C THR A 192 3.01 4.49 -0.17
N ASN A 193 1.85 3.85 0.05
CA ASN A 193 1.57 3.29 1.36
C ASN A 193 2.49 2.09 1.67
N ASP A 194 2.82 1.91 2.93
CA ASP A 194 3.74 0.91 3.49
C ASP A 194 3.52 -0.50 2.93
N TYR A 195 2.27 -0.98 2.87
CA TYR A 195 1.94 -2.31 2.35
C TYR A 195 2.27 -2.49 0.87
N HIS A 196 2.35 -1.39 0.09
CA HIS A 196 2.52 -1.41 -1.37
C HIS A 196 3.98 -1.27 -1.83
N ILE A 197 4.88 -0.84 -0.95
CA ILE A 197 6.29 -0.53 -1.25
C ILE A 197 6.98 -1.66 -2.02
N PHE A 198 6.90 -2.90 -1.52
CA PHE A 198 7.63 -4.02 -2.12
C PHE A 198 7.25 -4.24 -3.60
N ARG A 199 5.96 -4.26 -3.93
CA ARG A 199 5.53 -4.48 -5.32
C ARG A 199 5.80 -3.25 -6.19
N ALA A 200 5.56 -2.05 -5.68
CA ALA A 200 5.84 -0.81 -6.40
C ALA A 200 7.32 -0.69 -6.80
N GLU A 201 8.25 -1.03 -5.88
CA GLU A 201 9.68 -1.04 -6.19
C GLU A 201 10.03 -2.05 -7.28
N LYS A 202 9.43 -3.27 -7.24
CA LYS A 202 9.64 -4.27 -8.30
C LYS A 202 9.13 -3.79 -9.66
N ILE A 203 8.00 -3.10 -9.69
CA ILE A 203 7.45 -2.49 -10.90
C ILE A 203 8.39 -1.39 -11.42
N ALA A 204 8.87 -0.49 -10.56
CA ALA A 204 9.83 0.55 -10.96
C ALA A 204 11.10 -0.06 -11.57
N GLN A 205 11.64 -1.12 -10.95
CA GLN A 205 12.81 -1.84 -11.49
C GLN A 205 12.53 -2.45 -12.87
N GLN A 206 11.32 -2.96 -13.14
CA GLN A 206 10.95 -3.47 -14.47
C GLN A 206 10.86 -2.35 -15.53
N GLN A 207 10.54 -1.11 -15.10
CA GLN A 207 10.59 0.08 -15.98
C GLN A 207 12.00 0.67 -16.11
N GLY A 208 13.01 0.01 -15.53
CA GLY A 208 14.40 0.44 -15.60
C GLY A 208 14.72 1.64 -14.71
N ILE A 209 13.94 1.88 -13.66
CA ILE A 209 14.17 2.96 -12.69
C ILE A 209 14.72 2.35 -11.39
N ASN A 210 15.93 2.78 -11.00
CA ASN A 210 16.43 2.53 -9.67
C ASN A 210 15.87 3.57 -8.72
N VAL A 211 15.13 3.13 -7.70
CA VAL A 211 14.40 4.01 -6.80
C VAL A 211 14.76 3.76 -5.35
N THR A 212 14.74 4.81 -4.55
CA THR A 212 14.57 4.75 -3.10
C THR A 212 13.09 4.92 -2.76
N HIS A 213 12.68 4.61 -1.54
CA HIS A 213 11.26 4.66 -1.19
C HIS A 213 11.00 5.22 0.21
N ILE A 214 9.79 5.77 0.37
CA ILE A 214 9.22 6.23 1.63
C ILE A 214 7.82 5.64 1.75
N GLY A 215 7.58 4.91 2.83
CA GLY A 215 6.30 4.26 3.12
C GLY A 215 5.36 5.17 3.90
N ALA A 216 4.25 5.59 3.30
CA ALA A 216 3.21 6.32 4.00
C ALA A 216 2.36 5.37 4.87
N PRO A 217 2.14 5.68 6.16
CA PRO A 217 1.41 4.80 7.06
C PRO A 217 -0.07 4.71 6.67
N VAL A 218 -0.71 3.59 7.02
CA VAL A 218 -2.15 3.44 6.94
C VAL A 218 -2.77 3.32 8.32
N ARG A 219 -4.07 3.59 8.44
CA ARG A 219 -4.79 3.36 9.70
C ARG A 219 -4.68 1.89 10.10
N TRP A 220 -4.30 1.62 11.34
CA TRP A 220 -4.00 0.28 11.85
C TRP A 220 -5.13 -0.75 11.59
N TYR A 221 -6.39 -0.32 11.64
CA TYR A 221 -7.54 -1.20 11.41
C TYR A 221 -7.76 -1.54 9.92
N THR A 222 -7.19 -0.78 8.98
CA THR A 222 -7.24 -1.06 7.54
C THR A 222 -6.05 -1.92 7.09
N ALA A 223 -5.00 -2.04 7.91
CA ALA A 223 -3.82 -2.82 7.59
C ALA A 223 -4.15 -4.28 7.22
N PRO A 224 -4.98 -5.05 7.96
CA PRO A 224 -5.27 -6.43 7.60
C PRO A 224 -5.80 -6.58 6.17
N ILE A 225 -6.77 -5.76 5.76
CA ILE A 225 -7.37 -5.86 4.41
C ILE A 225 -6.41 -5.40 3.32
N ASN A 226 -5.61 -4.34 3.57
CA ASN A 226 -4.68 -3.81 2.60
C ASN A 226 -3.51 -4.78 2.35
N TYR A 227 -2.89 -5.30 3.40
CA TYR A 227 -1.82 -6.30 3.28
C TYR A 227 -2.32 -7.62 2.69
N SER A 228 -3.55 -8.06 3.05
CA SER A 228 -4.14 -9.26 2.46
C SER A 228 -4.33 -9.11 0.94
N ARG A 229 -4.84 -7.97 0.48
CA ARG A 229 -4.94 -7.64 -0.94
C ARG A 229 -3.56 -7.62 -1.59
N GLU A 230 -2.58 -7.00 -0.95
CA GLU A 230 -1.25 -6.84 -1.51
C GLU A 230 -0.50 -8.17 -1.64
N ILE A 231 -0.65 -9.09 -0.67
CA ILE A 231 -0.11 -10.44 -0.79
C ILE A 231 -0.67 -11.15 -2.04
N LEU A 232 -1.98 -11.05 -2.29
CA LEU A 232 -2.59 -11.61 -3.51
C LEU A 232 -2.04 -10.94 -4.77
N ALA A 233 -1.87 -9.62 -4.76
CA ALA A 233 -1.32 -8.88 -5.88
C ALA A 233 0.15 -9.24 -6.16
N ILE A 234 0.96 -9.45 -5.11
CA ILE A 234 2.35 -9.92 -5.23
C ILE A 234 2.38 -11.34 -5.83
N ILE A 235 1.53 -12.24 -5.36
CA ILE A 235 1.44 -13.60 -5.93
C ILE A 235 1.08 -13.52 -7.42
N SER A 236 0.06 -12.74 -7.78
CA SER A 236 -0.31 -12.53 -9.19
C SER A 236 0.84 -11.95 -10.02
N PHE A 237 1.56 -10.97 -9.49
CA PHE A 237 2.67 -10.32 -10.17
C PHE A 237 3.85 -11.26 -10.50
N PHE A 238 4.10 -12.29 -9.69
CA PHE A 238 5.20 -13.24 -9.91
C PHE A 238 4.79 -14.53 -10.63
N VAL A 239 3.48 -14.81 -10.72
CA VAL A 239 2.97 -16.09 -11.27
C VAL A 239 2.34 -15.92 -12.65
N LEU A 240 1.76 -14.75 -12.92
CA LEU A 240 1.09 -14.40 -14.18
C LEU A 240 1.92 -13.44 -15.00
#